data_ed6544f078f344da7888a673f85c7c63
#
_entry.id   ed6544f078f344da7888a673f85c7c63
#
_cell.length_a   1.000
_cell.length_b   1.000
_cell.length_c   1.000
_cell.angle_alpha   90.00
_cell.angle_beta   90.00
_cell.angle_gamma   90.00
#
_symmetry.space_group_name_H-M   'P 1'
#
loop_
_entity.id
_entity.type
_entity.pdbx_description
1 polymer ?
#
loop_
_entity_poly.entity_id
_entity_poly.type
_entity_poly.pdbx_seq_one_letter_code
_entity_poly.pdbx_strand_id
1 'polypeptide(L)'
;MRPVNLEENKKAYYERTHKDYFMDKESNGECLENRKFNLSNIITGEGLYHELKIHLLGEPEQRELIKKYEEKLSEYFFDNEPVSLIPKHDQDVVNIKIGSDRQFPISQLGDGLQQAIILTYEAFINKDKRHAFFIEEPELHMHAGMVRQLMNFYLDETDHYYFFTTHSNHLLDMADESDQVIIQKFVKQPKIDNPSEFDFKIKRCDRDRDLLASLGVRPSSVYLANCTIWVEGITDRLYITKYMEKYLAELEESNEELYKKYRRFMPNYHYTFVEYAGSNLVHWCFSDTYADQLEDKGLSAKAVASEMLLIADGDIQGKADRVEVLKRELKKDNYLILECKETENTLPKEAIIRVAQKKFSKMQTRTKQGFTIEKLDSITASDYFDHKDYGIGKLLDDQIRNTRTSTDKTAFADGKGVGTIKYKLDFCREIIKDFDEKPDWELTPKAKALCERIFKHIEKCNS
;
A
#
# COMPACT_ATOMS: atom_id res chain seq x y z
N MET A 1 -2.63 -47.39 29.77
CA MET A 1 -2.26 -46.08 29.24
C MET A 1 -1.62 -45.31 30.38
N ARG A 2 -0.39 -44.79 30.25
CA ARG A 2 0.17 -43.91 31.27
C ARG A 2 -0.60 -42.58 31.20
N PRO A 3 -1.02 -41.99 32.33
CA PRO A 3 -1.56 -40.63 32.29
C PRO A 3 -0.54 -39.72 31.65
N VAL A 4 -0.96 -38.96 30.67
CA VAL A 4 -0.12 -37.96 30.03
C VAL A 4 0.20 -36.92 31.09
N ASN A 5 1.46 -36.88 31.55
CA ASN A 5 1.88 -35.86 32.49
C ASN A 5 2.11 -34.56 31.72
N LEU A 6 1.13 -33.68 31.78
CA LEU A 6 1.11 -32.41 31.05
C LEU A 6 2.33 -31.52 31.37
N GLU A 7 2.81 -31.54 32.63
CA GLU A 7 3.96 -30.77 33.03
C GLU A 7 5.27 -31.36 32.48
N GLU A 8 5.41 -32.68 32.42
CA GLU A 8 6.58 -33.35 31.83
C GLU A 8 6.65 -33.07 30.30
N ASN A 9 5.52 -33.12 29.60
CA ASN A 9 5.47 -32.82 28.18
C ASN A 9 5.79 -31.35 27.92
N LYS A 10 5.23 -30.44 28.70
CA LYS A 10 5.56 -28.99 28.62
C LYS A 10 7.06 -28.77 28.80
N LYS A 11 7.67 -29.40 29.78
CA LYS A 11 9.11 -29.34 30.02
C LYS A 11 9.93 -29.88 28.84
N ALA A 12 9.54 -31.01 28.27
CA ALA A 12 10.21 -31.59 27.11
C ALA A 12 10.18 -30.68 25.88
N TYR A 13 9.06 -29.99 25.61
CA TYR A 13 8.96 -29.00 24.55
C TYR A 13 9.89 -27.80 24.79
N TYR A 14 9.90 -27.24 25.98
CA TYR A 14 10.79 -26.16 26.33
C TYR A 14 12.27 -26.55 26.24
N GLU A 15 12.66 -27.74 26.66
CA GLU A 15 14.03 -28.23 26.53
C GLU A 15 14.44 -28.40 25.07
N ARG A 16 13.54 -28.86 24.18
CA ARG A 16 13.79 -28.93 22.75
C ARG A 16 13.94 -27.56 22.15
N THR A 17 13.02 -26.63 22.41
CA THR A 17 13.07 -25.25 21.94
C THR A 17 14.34 -24.55 22.38
N HIS A 18 14.77 -24.73 23.64
CA HIS A 18 16.03 -24.19 24.12
C HIS A 18 17.20 -24.74 23.33
N LYS A 19 17.23 -26.05 23.09
CA LYS A 19 18.27 -26.69 22.29
C LYS A 19 18.31 -26.16 20.85
N ASP A 20 17.15 -25.96 20.23
CA ASP A 20 17.04 -25.54 18.84
C ASP A 20 17.44 -24.06 18.62
N TYR A 21 17.15 -23.19 19.58
CA TYR A 21 17.38 -21.74 19.46
C TYR A 21 18.62 -21.21 20.17
N PHE A 22 19.12 -21.89 21.22
CA PHE A 22 20.20 -21.37 22.04
C PHE A 22 21.46 -22.26 22.09
N MET A 23 21.40 -23.46 21.54
CA MET A 23 22.62 -24.27 21.38
C MET A 23 23.25 -23.95 20.02
N ASP A 24 24.40 -23.31 20.06
CA ASP A 24 25.23 -23.11 18.90
C ASP A 24 25.77 -24.46 18.43
N LYS A 25 25.41 -24.87 17.21
CA LYS A 25 25.83 -26.16 16.64
C LYS A 25 27.32 -26.20 16.28
N GLU A 26 28.00 -25.06 16.27
CA GLU A 26 29.40 -24.92 15.83
C GLU A 26 30.41 -24.71 16.99
N SER A 27 29.98 -24.28 18.15
CA SER A 27 30.85 -24.11 19.31
C SER A 27 30.77 -25.35 20.23
N ASN A 28 31.82 -26.11 20.29
CA ASN A 28 32.20 -27.23 21.17
C ASN A 28 31.39 -27.44 22.48
N GLY A 29 30.06 -27.34 22.44
CA GLY A 29 29.21 -27.69 23.58
C GLY A 29 29.24 -26.69 24.75
N GLU A 30 29.85 -25.53 24.62
CA GLU A 30 29.66 -24.45 25.58
C GLU A 30 28.34 -23.74 25.35
N CYS A 31 27.36 -24.19 26.12
CA CYS A 31 26.07 -23.55 26.24
C CYS A 31 26.26 -22.06 26.61
N LEU A 32 25.46 -21.17 26.02
CA LEU A 32 25.35 -19.78 26.46
C LEU A 32 24.70 -19.70 27.85
N GLU A 33 25.15 -20.53 28.80
CA GLU A 33 24.61 -20.69 30.16
C GLU A 33 24.56 -19.41 31.00
N ASN A 34 25.20 -18.32 30.54
CA ASN A 34 25.18 -17.04 31.24
C ASN A 34 24.01 -16.12 30.92
N ARG A 35 23.15 -16.48 29.98
CA ARG A 35 21.91 -15.76 29.75
C ARG A 35 20.75 -16.55 30.37
N LYS A 36 20.28 -16.12 31.53
CA LYS A 36 19.08 -16.65 32.19
C LYS A 36 17.83 -16.29 31.40
N PHE A 37 17.64 -16.92 30.24
CA PHE A 37 16.34 -16.89 29.58
C PHE A 37 15.43 -17.91 30.29
N ASN A 38 14.26 -17.43 30.69
CA ASN A 38 13.20 -18.34 31.14
C ASN A 38 12.60 -19.01 29.91
N LEU A 39 12.71 -20.32 29.81
CA LEU A 39 12.19 -21.13 28.70
C LEU A 39 10.69 -20.91 28.45
N SER A 40 9.92 -20.57 29.48
CA SER A 40 8.50 -20.22 29.36
C SER A 40 8.23 -18.94 28.54
N ASN A 41 9.27 -18.18 28.19
CA ASN A 41 9.14 -16.96 27.42
C ASN A 41 9.29 -17.18 25.91
N ILE A 42 9.48 -18.42 25.45
CA ILE A 42 9.59 -18.75 24.02
C ILE A 42 8.30 -19.40 23.56
N ILE A 43 7.60 -18.74 22.65
CA ILE A 43 6.29 -19.14 22.15
C ILE A 43 6.47 -19.79 20.77
N THR A 44 6.31 -21.10 20.68
CA THR A 44 6.39 -21.88 19.42
C THR A 44 5.05 -22.43 18.97
N GLY A 45 3.99 -22.22 19.74
CA GLY A 45 2.68 -22.85 19.53
C GLY A 45 2.56 -24.29 20.04
N GLU A 46 3.67 -24.96 20.37
CA GLU A 46 3.65 -26.33 20.89
C GLU A 46 2.93 -26.42 22.25
N GLY A 47 2.93 -25.34 23.04
CA GLY A 47 2.23 -25.26 24.32
C GLY A 47 0.72 -25.01 24.20
N LEU A 48 0.20 -24.65 23.04
CA LEU A 48 -1.19 -24.22 22.88
C LEU A 48 -2.24 -25.22 23.41
N TYR A 49 -2.03 -26.50 23.19
CA TYR A 49 -2.93 -27.53 23.71
C TYR A 49 -3.03 -27.50 25.24
N HIS A 50 -1.91 -27.42 25.93
CA HIS A 50 -1.84 -27.42 27.38
C HIS A 50 -2.40 -26.11 27.96
N GLU A 51 -2.10 -24.99 27.37
CA GLU A 51 -2.61 -23.66 27.78
C GLU A 51 -4.14 -23.60 27.63
N LEU A 52 -4.68 -24.00 26.48
CA LEU A 52 -6.13 -24.10 26.28
C LEU A 52 -6.81 -25.01 27.29
N LYS A 53 -6.21 -26.17 27.60
CA LYS A 53 -6.77 -27.14 28.55
C LYS A 53 -6.78 -26.57 29.97
N ILE A 54 -5.71 -25.86 30.38
CA ILE A 54 -5.63 -25.19 31.68
C ILE A 54 -6.77 -24.17 31.81
N HIS A 55 -6.94 -23.29 30.82
CA HIS A 55 -7.96 -22.25 30.85
C HIS A 55 -9.38 -22.80 30.78
N LEU A 56 -9.65 -23.79 29.90
CA LEU A 56 -10.99 -24.38 29.76
C LEU A 56 -11.42 -25.25 30.92
N LEU A 57 -10.48 -25.84 31.66
CA LEU A 57 -10.76 -26.61 32.89
C LEU A 57 -10.63 -25.77 34.17
N GLY A 58 -10.18 -24.54 34.04
CA GLY A 58 -9.98 -23.61 35.13
C GLY A 58 -11.24 -22.89 35.62
N GLU A 59 -11.05 -21.77 36.28
CA GLU A 59 -12.11 -20.94 36.85
C GLU A 59 -13.02 -20.33 35.77
N PRO A 60 -14.25 -19.88 36.10
CA PRO A 60 -15.18 -19.29 35.15
C PRO A 60 -14.58 -18.15 34.33
N GLU A 61 -13.77 -17.29 34.95
CA GLU A 61 -13.10 -16.16 34.35
C GLU A 61 -12.10 -16.59 33.25
N GLN A 62 -11.40 -17.69 33.50
CA GLN A 62 -10.46 -18.25 32.51
C GLN A 62 -11.19 -18.81 31.28
N ARG A 63 -12.33 -19.46 31.47
CA ARG A 63 -13.18 -19.95 30.38
C ARG A 63 -13.78 -18.81 29.56
N GLU A 64 -14.23 -17.77 30.24
CA GLU A 64 -14.78 -16.59 29.59
C GLU A 64 -13.70 -15.85 28.78
N LEU A 65 -12.45 -15.86 29.25
CA LEU A 65 -11.32 -15.30 28.51
C LEU A 65 -11.07 -16.05 27.18
N ILE A 66 -11.11 -17.39 27.19
CA ILE A 66 -11.00 -18.17 25.95
C ILE A 66 -12.16 -17.89 25.01
N LYS A 67 -13.38 -17.81 25.52
CA LYS A 67 -14.55 -17.49 24.71
C LYS A 67 -14.41 -16.12 24.03
N LYS A 68 -13.95 -15.10 24.74
CA LYS A 68 -13.65 -13.78 24.16
C LYS A 68 -12.55 -13.84 23.11
N TYR A 69 -11.54 -14.67 23.32
CA TYR A 69 -10.50 -14.89 22.33
C TYR A 69 -11.06 -15.54 21.05
N GLU A 70 -11.91 -16.57 21.19
CA GLU A 70 -12.58 -17.23 20.06
C GLU A 70 -13.48 -16.24 19.28
N GLU A 71 -14.18 -15.35 19.97
CA GLU A 71 -14.98 -14.28 19.35
C GLU A 71 -14.08 -13.31 18.55
N LYS A 72 -12.90 -12.95 19.08
CA LYS A 72 -11.94 -12.10 18.39
C LYS A 72 -11.25 -12.80 17.21
N LEU A 73 -10.92 -14.08 17.34
CA LEU A 73 -10.47 -14.88 16.20
C LEU A 73 -11.49 -14.88 15.06
N SER A 74 -12.77 -15.08 15.40
CA SER A 74 -13.88 -15.04 14.45
C SER A 74 -13.94 -13.70 13.70
N GLU A 75 -13.88 -12.61 14.44
CA GLU A 75 -13.95 -11.25 13.90
C GLU A 75 -12.80 -10.91 12.95
N TYR A 76 -11.55 -11.20 13.35
CA TYR A 76 -10.37 -10.80 12.61
C TYR A 76 -9.94 -11.78 11.50
N PHE A 77 -10.13 -13.10 11.69
CA PHE A 77 -9.50 -14.09 10.82
C PHE A 77 -10.46 -15.09 10.18
N PHE A 78 -11.73 -15.12 10.57
CA PHE A 78 -12.70 -16.09 10.08
C PHE A 78 -13.99 -15.47 9.58
N ASP A 79 -13.94 -14.25 9.07
CA ASP A 79 -15.08 -13.54 8.44
C ASP A 79 -16.37 -13.52 9.29
N ASN A 80 -16.22 -13.40 10.62
CA ASN A 80 -17.30 -13.49 11.63
C ASN A 80 -17.99 -14.88 11.74
N GLU A 81 -17.45 -15.91 11.14
CA GLU A 81 -17.92 -17.27 11.39
C GLU A 81 -17.54 -17.71 12.83
N PRO A 82 -18.48 -18.24 13.63
CA PRO A 82 -18.17 -18.67 15.01
C PRO A 82 -17.03 -19.69 15.04
N VAL A 83 -16.04 -19.42 15.87
CA VAL A 83 -14.87 -20.28 16.03
C VAL A 83 -14.84 -20.88 17.44
N SER A 84 -14.45 -22.16 17.55
CA SER A 84 -14.17 -22.78 18.84
C SER A 84 -12.92 -23.63 18.76
N LEU A 85 -12.02 -23.43 19.73
CA LEU A 85 -10.78 -24.20 19.91
C LEU A 85 -11.00 -25.31 20.91
N ILE A 86 -10.83 -26.55 20.48
CA ILE A 86 -11.22 -27.73 21.24
C ILE A 86 -9.99 -28.61 21.49
N PRO A 87 -9.36 -28.56 22.67
CA PRO A 87 -8.29 -29.50 23.02
C PRO A 87 -8.90 -30.90 23.20
N LYS A 88 -8.50 -31.82 22.32
CA LYS A 88 -9.01 -33.20 22.34
C LYS A 88 -8.49 -33.94 23.58
N HIS A 89 -9.42 -34.55 24.28
CA HIS A 89 -9.05 -35.44 25.41
C HIS A 89 -8.15 -36.59 24.91
N ASP A 90 -7.06 -36.84 25.61
CA ASP A 90 -6.08 -37.90 25.35
C ASP A 90 -5.37 -37.91 23.99
N GLN A 91 -5.37 -36.80 23.22
CA GLN A 91 -4.76 -36.81 21.92
C GLN A 91 -3.63 -35.76 21.72
N ASP A 92 -3.40 -34.87 22.67
CA ASP A 92 -2.42 -33.78 22.56
C ASP A 92 -2.58 -32.98 21.24
N VAL A 93 -3.83 -32.79 20.83
CA VAL A 93 -4.21 -32.12 19.57
C VAL A 93 -5.30 -31.12 19.84
N VAL A 94 -5.13 -29.92 19.33
CA VAL A 94 -6.18 -28.90 19.26
C VAL A 94 -6.99 -29.10 18.00
N ASN A 95 -8.29 -29.26 18.12
CA ASN A 95 -9.23 -29.19 17.03
C ASN A 95 -9.85 -27.80 16.98
N ILE A 96 -10.27 -27.42 15.79
CA ILE A 96 -11.04 -26.21 15.56
C ILE A 96 -12.40 -26.58 14.97
N LYS A 97 -13.43 -25.82 15.35
CA LYS A 97 -14.74 -25.83 14.71
C LYS A 97 -15.03 -24.42 14.20
N ILE A 98 -15.43 -24.30 12.94
CA ILE A 98 -15.77 -23.04 12.27
C ILE A 98 -17.23 -23.13 11.82
N GLY A 99 -18.05 -22.19 12.26
CA GLY A 99 -19.48 -22.15 11.93
C GLY A 99 -20.21 -23.46 12.19
N SER A 100 -20.88 -23.99 11.17
CA SER A 100 -21.61 -25.24 11.18
C SER A 100 -20.75 -26.46 10.82
N ASP A 101 -19.50 -26.28 10.46
CA ASP A 101 -18.63 -27.35 9.97
C ASP A 101 -18.30 -28.38 11.06
N ARG A 102 -17.84 -29.56 10.63
CA ARG A 102 -17.31 -30.54 11.55
C ARG A 102 -15.97 -30.08 12.11
N GLN A 103 -15.72 -30.36 13.38
CA GLN A 103 -14.43 -30.10 13.98
C GLN A 103 -13.32 -30.93 13.31
N PHE A 104 -12.16 -30.32 13.12
CA PHE A 104 -10.98 -30.95 12.53
C PHE A 104 -9.71 -30.45 13.24
N PRO A 105 -8.58 -31.17 13.16
CA PRO A 105 -7.32 -30.73 13.77
C PRO A 105 -6.86 -29.35 13.19
N ILE A 106 -6.36 -28.49 14.07
CA ILE A 106 -5.82 -27.17 13.68
C ILE A 106 -4.72 -27.30 12.62
N SER A 107 -3.97 -28.39 12.61
CA SER A 107 -2.95 -28.72 11.61
C SER A 107 -3.49 -28.91 10.18
N GLN A 108 -4.81 -28.98 9.99
CA GLN A 108 -5.46 -29.01 8.69
C GLN A 108 -5.91 -27.63 8.20
N LEU A 109 -5.78 -26.59 9.04
CA LEU A 109 -5.89 -25.21 8.57
C LEU A 109 -4.72 -24.85 7.64
N GLY A 110 -4.92 -23.82 6.81
CA GLY A 110 -3.79 -23.20 6.10
C GLY A 110 -2.78 -22.62 7.09
N ASP A 111 -1.49 -22.71 6.77
CA ASP A 111 -0.38 -22.32 7.65
C ASP A 111 -0.53 -20.90 8.20
N GLY A 112 -1.04 -19.96 7.40
CA GLY A 112 -1.26 -18.57 7.84
C GLY A 112 -2.28 -18.45 8.98
N LEU A 113 -3.37 -19.22 8.97
CA LEU A 113 -4.36 -19.22 10.03
C LEU A 113 -3.83 -19.90 11.30
N GLN A 114 -3.06 -20.98 11.15
CA GLN A 114 -2.38 -21.62 12.29
C GLN A 114 -1.45 -20.61 12.97
N GLN A 115 -0.65 -19.90 12.17
CA GLN A 115 0.27 -18.89 12.67
C GLN A 115 -0.46 -17.73 13.34
N ALA A 116 -1.55 -17.23 12.75
CA ALA A 116 -2.35 -16.17 13.37
C ALA A 116 -2.84 -16.59 14.77
N ILE A 117 -3.33 -17.81 14.94
CA ILE A 117 -3.76 -18.33 16.25
C ILE A 117 -2.59 -18.39 17.24
N ILE A 118 -1.42 -18.89 16.83
CA ILE A 118 -0.24 -18.99 17.69
C ILE A 118 0.25 -17.62 18.13
N LEU A 119 0.33 -16.68 17.20
CA LEU A 119 0.85 -15.33 17.44
C LEU A 119 -0.09 -14.48 18.30
N THR A 120 -1.41 -14.68 18.21
CA THR A 120 -2.39 -13.84 18.91
C THR A 120 -2.80 -14.41 20.26
N TYR A 121 -2.72 -15.72 20.47
CA TYR A 121 -3.18 -16.37 21.67
C TYR A 121 -2.52 -15.83 22.94
N GLU A 122 -1.20 -15.94 23.03
CA GLU A 122 -0.45 -15.51 24.21
C GLU A 122 -0.58 -13.99 24.46
N ALA A 123 -0.60 -13.20 23.39
CA ALA A 123 -0.80 -11.77 23.51
C ALA A 123 -2.18 -11.42 24.10
N PHE A 124 -3.22 -12.14 23.69
CA PHE A 124 -4.58 -11.90 24.18
C PHE A 124 -4.79 -12.40 25.62
N ILE A 125 -4.27 -13.57 25.94
CA ILE A 125 -4.45 -14.18 27.26
C ILE A 125 -3.71 -13.38 28.36
N ASN A 126 -2.58 -12.79 28.05
CA ASN A 126 -1.76 -12.03 29.00
C ASN A 126 -2.02 -10.51 28.97
N LYS A 127 -3.15 -10.07 28.45
CA LYS A 127 -3.47 -8.65 28.29
C LYS A 127 -3.73 -7.84 29.58
N ASP A 128 -3.81 -8.49 30.70
CA ASP A 128 -3.90 -7.85 32.03
C ASP A 128 -2.59 -7.16 32.47
N LYS A 129 -1.48 -7.51 31.86
CA LYS A 129 -0.15 -6.92 32.09
C LYS A 129 0.54 -6.60 30.76
N ARG A 130 1.29 -5.51 30.74
CA ARG A 130 2.10 -5.15 29.57
C ARG A 130 3.32 -6.02 29.44
N HIS A 131 3.47 -6.65 28.28
CA HIS A 131 4.61 -7.44 27.89
C HIS A 131 5.31 -6.84 26.67
N ALA A 132 6.55 -7.25 26.42
CA ALA A 132 7.27 -7.00 25.20
C ALA A 132 7.38 -8.30 24.41
N PHE A 133 6.79 -8.34 23.22
CA PHE A 133 6.86 -9.46 22.30
C PHE A 133 7.88 -9.20 21.21
N PHE A 134 8.77 -10.15 20.98
CA PHE A 134 9.75 -10.13 19.90
C PHE A 134 9.37 -11.23 18.92
N ILE A 135 9.03 -10.86 17.69
CA ILE A 135 8.47 -11.77 16.70
C ILE A 135 9.27 -11.62 15.40
N GLU A 136 9.82 -12.73 14.92
CA GLU A 136 10.55 -12.79 13.68
C GLU A 136 9.58 -13.13 12.55
N GLU A 137 9.58 -12.26 11.51
CA GLU A 137 8.81 -12.43 10.29
C GLU A 137 7.35 -12.89 10.52
N PRO A 138 6.50 -12.10 11.24
CA PRO A 138 5.13 -12.50 11.58
C PRO A 138 4.27 -12.76 10.34
N GLU A 139 4.66 -12.25 9.19
CA GLU A 139 3.98 -12.39 7.91
C GLU A 139 4.19 -13.72 7.20
N LEU A 140 5.08 -14.59 7.68
CA LEU A 140 5.33 -15.89 7.06
C LEU A 140 4.02 -16.65 6.87
N HIS A 141 3.83 -17.19 5.66
CA HIS A 141 2.64 -17.93 5.24
C HIS A 141 1.32 -17.13 5.23
N MET A 142 1.36 -15.82 5.49
CA MET A 142 0.18 -14.94 5.47
C MET A 142 0.09 -14.13 4.18
N HIS A 143 -1.11 -14.01 3.61
CA HIS A 143 -1.34 -13.02 2.58
C HIS A 143 -1.50 -11.62 3.18
N ALA A 144 -1.34 -10.58 2.36
CA ALA A 144 -1.34 -9.17 2.79
C ALA A 144 -2.53 -8.76 3.68
N GLY A 145 -3.73 -9.23 3.34
CA GLY A 145 -4.94 -8.95 4.13
C GLY A 145 -4.85 -9.54 5.54
N MET A 146 -4.34 -10.76 5.67
CA MET A 146 -4.20 -11.42 6.98
C MET A 146 -3.11 -10.76 7.83
N VAL A 147 -2.01 -10.29 7.22
CA VAL A 147 -0.99 -9.52 7.91
C VAL A 147 -1.59 -8.23 8.50
N ARG A 148 -2.43 -7.55 7.73
CA ARG A 148 -3.16 -6.36 8.20
C ARG A 148 -4.10 -6.70 9.36
N GLN A 149 -4.85 -7.78 9.26
CA GLN A 149 -5.73 -8.25 10.33
C GLN A 149 -4.96 -8.57 11.61
N LEU A 150 -3.78 -9.20 11.50
CA LEU A 150 -2.89 -9.48 12.64
C LEU A 150 -2.42 -8.19 13.32
N MET A 151 -2.02 -7.18 12.55
CA MET A 151 -1.58 -5.90 13.10
C MET A 151 -2.74 -5.14 13.77
N ASN A 152 -3.91 -5.11 13.13
CA ASN A 152 -5.11 -4.50 13.72
C ASN A 152 -5.49 -5.22 15.03
N PHE A 153 -5.42 -6.55 15.06
CA PHE A 153 -5.65 -7.31 16.30
C PHE A 153 -4.71 -6.84 17.43
N TYR A 154 -3.41 -6.65 17.15
CA TYR A 154 -2.49 -6.18 18.19
C TYR A 154 -2.76 -4.74 18.62
N LEU A 155 -3.10 -3.86 17.71
CA LEU A 155 -3.38 -2.46 17.99
C LEU A 155 -4.70 -2.26 18.76
N ASP A 156 -5.72 -3.07 18.44
CA ASP A 156 -7.07 -2.86 18.96
C ASP A 156 -7.37 -3.68 20.23
N GLU A 157 -6.76 -4.89 20.35
CA GLU A 157 -7.14 -5.87 21.38
C GLU A 157 -6.14 -6.00 22.52
N THR A 158 -4.95 -5.37 22.39
CA THR A 158 -3.88 -5.50 23.39
C THR A 158 -3.13 -4.20 23.63
N ASP A 159 -2.51 -4.07 24.83
CA ASP A 159 -1.69 -2.93 25.25
C ASP A 159 -0.19 -3.30 25.36
N HIS A 160 0.30 -4.25 24.57
CA HIS A 160 1.67 -4.74 24.64
C HIS A 160 2.62 -3.92 23.75
N TYR A 161 3.92 -4.14 23.93
CA TYR A 161 4.96 -3.66 23.03
C TYR A 161 5.36 -4.80 22.08
N TYR A 162 5.36 -4.55 20.77
CA TYR A 162 5.72 -5.52 19.77
C TYR A 162 6.96 -5.07 19.01
N PHE A 163 7.90 -5.98 18.84
CA PHE A 163 9.12 -5.80 18.06
C PHE A 163 9.15 -6.85 16.97
N PHE A 164 9.00 -6.43 15.72
CA PHE A 164 9.00 -7.32 14.57
C PHE A 164 10.28 -7.18 13.77
N THR A 165 10.84 -8.28 13.29
CA THR A 165 11.72 -8.26 12.12
C THR A 165 10.88 -8.61 10.92
N THR A 166 11.07 -7.94 9.80
CA THR A 166 10.26 -8.15 8.62
C THR A 166 10.98 -7.82 7.33
N HIS A 167 10.66 -8.57 6.28
CA HIS A 167 10.94 -8.26 4.89
C HIS A 167 9.65 -7.92 4.12
N SER A 168 8.50 -7.82 4.80
CA SER A 168 7.21 -7.55 4.20
C SER A 168 6.93 -6.07 4.08
N ASN A 169 6.67 -5.64 2.87
CA ASN A 169 6.27 -4.27 2.61
C ASN A 169 4.87 -3.94 3.15
N HIS A 170 4.02 -4.94 3.33
CA HIS A 170 2.70 -4.75 3.91
C HIS A 170 2.76 -4.30 5.37
N LEU A 171 3.75 -4.79 6.13
CA LEU A 171 4.00 -4.30 7.49
C LEU A 171 4.58 -2.88 7.49
N LEU A 172 5.43 -2.57 6.51
CA LEU A 172 5.97 -1.22 6.37
C LEU A 172 4.89 -0.20 6.01
N ASP A 173 3.93 -0.57 5.15
CA ASP A 173 2.81 0.30 4.78
C ASP A 173 1.90 0.65 5.97
N MET A 174 1.78 -0.23 6.96
CA MET A 174 0.97 0.02 8.16
C MET A 174 1.56 1.11 9.06
N ALA A 175 2.87 1.34 9.02
CA ALA A 175 3.48 2.45 9.72
C ALA A 175 3.01 3.82 9.21
N ASP A 176 2.51 3.89 7.96
CA ASP A 176 1.93 5.11 7.41
C ASP A 176 0.47 5.33 7.86
N GLU A 177 -0.17 4.29 8.38
CA GLU A 177 -1.57 4.32 8.78
C GLU A 177 -1.75 4.58 10.30
N SER A 178 -0.70 4.33 11.10
CA SER A 178 -0.76 4.47 12.56
C SER A 178 0.50 5.08 13.16
N ASP A 179 0.33 6.13 13.95
CA ASP A 179 1.43 6.76 14.72
C ASP A 179 2.01 5.86 15.82
N GLN A 180 1.34 4.75 16.11
CA GLN A 180 1.82 3.75 17.08
C GLN A 180 2.87 2.80 16.50
N VAL A 181 3.06 2.80 15.17
CA VAL A 181 4.01 1.93 14.47
C VAL A 181 5.26 2.72 14.10
N ILE A 182 6.42 2.22 14.52
CA ILE A 182 7.73 2.83 14.26
C ILE A 182 8.60 1.86 13.48
N ILE A 183 9.21 2.34 12.39
CA ILE A 183 10.14 1.54 11.59
C ILE A 183 11.57 1.93 11.94
N GLN A 184 12.40 0.91 12.21
CA GLN A 184 13.83 1.05 12.42
C GLN A 184 14.60 0.20 11.40
N LYS A 185 15.55 0.82 10.69
CA LYS A 185 16.43 0.14 9.75
C LYS A 185 17.77 -0.17 10.42
N PHE A 186 18.17 -1.42 10.37
CA PHE A 186 19.49 -1.88 10.81
C PHE A 186 20.44 -1.92 9.61
N VAL A 187 21.50 -1.15 9.68
CA VAL A 187 22.50 -1.08 8.61
C VAL A 187 23.81 -1.66 9.15
N LYS A 188 24.28 -2.75 8.53
CA LYS A 188 25.57 -3.37 8.82
C LYS A 188 26.68 -2.53 8.21
N GLN A 189 27.67 -2.13 9.01
CA GLN A 189 28.83 -1.38 8.56
C GLN A 189 30.11 -2.07 9.01
N PRO A 190 31.13 -2.22 8.14
CA PRO A 190 32.43 -2.72 8.59
C PRO A 190 33.06 -1.75 9.60
N LYS A 191 33.72 -2.29 10.63
CA LYS A 191 34.46 -1.47 11.59
C LYS A 191 35.67 -0.82 10.91
N ILE A 192 35.95 0.42 11.27
CA ILE A 192 37.08 1.18 10.71
C ILE A 192 38.41 0.51 11.04
N ASP A 193 38.54 -0.03 12.27
CA ASP A 193 39.79 -0.63 12.77
C ASP A 193 39.96 -2.11 12.35
N ASN A 194 38.88 -2.79 11.99
CA ASN A 194 38.93 -4.18 11.55
C ASN A 194 37.79 -4.47 10.52
N PRO A 195 38.06 -4.42 9.21
CA PRO A 195 37.06 -4.62 8.17
C PRO A 195 36.37 -6.01 8.16
N SER A 196 36.92 -6.99 8.89
CA SER A 196 36.27 -8.31 9.05
C SER A 196 35.25 -8.34 10.16
N GLU A 197 35.17 -7.31 11.01
CA GLU A 197 34.17 -7.12 12.03
C GLU A 197 33.14 -6.06 11.58
N PHE A 198 31.93 -6.15 12.11
CA PHE A 198 30.84 -5.27 11.71
C PHE A 198 30.19 -4.65 12.93
N ASP A 199 29.79 -3.38 12.77
CA ASP A 199 28.88 -2.68 13.65
C ASP A 199 27.50 -2.52 12.97
N PHE A 200 26.45 -2.38 13.78
CA PHE A 200 25.10 -2.09 13.28
C PHE A 200 24.71 -0.68 13.69
N LYS A 201 24.36 0.14 12.69
CA LYS A 201 23.71 1.43 12.94
C LYS A 201 22.21 1.28 12.83
N ILE A 202 21.51 1.73 13.86
CA ILE A 202 20.04 1.77 13.87
C ILE A 202 19.62 3.16 13.41
N LYS A 203 18.86 3.22 12.30
CA LYS A 203 18.29 4.46 11.77
C LYS A 203 16.78 4.38 11.93
N ARG A 204 16.18 5.41 12.51
CA ARG A 204 14.75 5.56 12.55
C ARG A 204 14.26 6.12 11.20
N CYS A 205 13.30 5.44 10.56
CA CYS A 205 12.86 5.75 9.19
C CYS A 205 11.77 6.83 9.10
N ASP A 206 11.38 7.47 10.19
CA ASP A 206 10.34 8.51 10.20
C ASP A 206 10.71 9.73 9.34
N ARG A 207 12.01 10.07 9.22
CA ARG A 207 12.45 11.21 8.40
C ARG A 207 12.38 10.93 6.90
N ASP A 208 12.63 9.69 6.49
CA ASP A 208 12.47 9.26 5.11
C ASP A 208 10.98 9.08 4.77
N ARG A 209 10.16 8.73 5.76
CA ARG A 209 8.71 8.68 5.70
C ARG A 209 8.11 10.03 5.29
N ASP A 210 8.51 11.13 5.93
CA ASP A 210 8.04 12.46 5.59
C ASP A 210 8.44 12.86 4.17
N LEU A 211 9.64 12.46 3.72
CA LEU A 211 10.09 12.70 2.34
C LEU A 211 9.30 11.86 1.35
N LEU A 212 9.10 10.57 1.61
CA LEU A 212 8.37 9.65 0.74
C LEU A 212 6.86 9.94 0.79
N ALA A 213 6.33 10.27 1.97
CA ALA A 213 4.95 10.73 2.13
C ALA A 213 4.72 12.08 1.44
N SER A 214 5.69 13.03 1.51
CA SER A 214 5.63 14.29 0.77
C SER A 214 5.67 14.09 -0.75
N LEU A 215 6.18 12.94 -1.19
CA LEU A 215 6.22 12.51 -2.58
C LEU A 215 5.06 11.58 -2.94
N GLY A 216 4.16 11.29 -2.00
CA GLY A 216 3.06 10.34 -2.19
C GLY A 216 3.50 8.90 -2.43
N VAL A 217 4.76 8.58 -2.13
CA VAL A 217 5.36 7.28 -2.41
C VAL A 217 5.29 6.41 -1.17
N ARG A 218 4.69 5.25 -1.29
CA ARG A 218 4.86 4.17 -0.31
C ARG A 218 6.19 3.47 -0.62
N PRO A 219 7.19 3.53 0.26
CA PRO A 219 8.50 2.94 0.01
C PRO A 219 8.44 1.47 -0.38
N SER A 220 7.56 0.74 0.29
CA SER A 220 7.29 -0.67 0.05
C SER A 220 6.87 -0.96 -1.39
N SER A 221 5.94 -0.19 -1.92
CA SER A 221 5.41 -0.39 -3.26
C SER A 221 6.49 -0.19 -4.34
N VAL A 222 7.46 0.71 -4.10
CA VAL A 222 8.56 0.97 -5.04
C VAL A 222 9.55 -0.20 -5.11
N TYR A 223 9.76 -0.89 -4.00
CA TYR A 223 10.74 -1.99 -3.94
C TYR A 223 10.21 -3.33 -4.43
N LEU A 224 8.89 -3.53 -4.38
CA LEU A 224 8.26 -4.79 -4.81
C LEU A 224 7.87 -4.81 -6.28
N ALA A 225 7.48 -3.67 -6.82
CA ALA A 225 7.03 -3.62 -8.19
C ALA A 225 8.20 -3.78 -9.17
N ASN A 226 7.98 -4.54 -10.24
CA ASN A 226 8.97 -4.75 -11.29
C ASN A 226 9.21 -3.47 -12.11
N CYS A 227 8.27 -2.51 -12.11
CA CYS A 227 8.46 -1.18 -12.67
C CYS A 227 7.65 -0.11 -11.93
N THR A 228 8.04 1.15 -12.14
CA THR A 228 7.38 2.31 -11.55
C THR A 228 6.83 3.26 -12.61
N ILE A 229 5.62 3.77 -12.39
CA ILE A 229 4.97 4.75 -13.24
C ILE A 229 4.90 6.06 -12.45
N TRP A 230 5.66 7.05 -12.89
CA TRP A 230 5.80 8.32 -12.22
C TRP A 230 4.82 9.34 -12.79
N VAL A 231 4.01 9.93 -11.93
CA VAL A 231 2.98 10.92 -12.28
C VAL A 231 3.13 12.17 -11.42
N GLU A 232 2.59 13.31 -11.86
CA GLU A 232 2.78 14.56 -11.14
C GLU A 232 2.11 14.56 -9.76
N GLY A 233 0.91 13.99 -9.65
CA GLY A 233 0.18 13.97 -8.40
C GLY A 233 -0.91 12.91 -8.31
N ILE A 234 -1.60 12.91 -7.17
CA ILE A 234 -2.66 11.94 -6.84
C ILE A 234 -3.82 11.93 -7.86
N THR A 235 -4.15 13.09 -8.44
CA THR A 235 -5.23 13.20 -9.43
C THR A 235 -4.87 12.44 -10.70
N ASP A 236 -3.63 12.58 -11.16
CA ASP A 236 -3.14 11.88 -12.35
C ASP A 236 -3.17 10.37 -12.14
N ARG A 237 -2.70 9.91 -10.98
CA ARG A 237 -2.77 8.49 -10.61
C ARG A 237 -4.21 7.96 -10.63
N LEU A 238 -5.14 8.70 -10.03
CA LEU A 238 -6.53 8.30 -9.96
C LEU A 238 -7.18 8.22 -11.36
N TYR A 239 -6.95 9.22 -12.22
CA TYR A 239 -7.46 9.20 -13.58
C TYR A 239 -6.84 8.06 -14.40
N ILE A 240 -5.52 7.94 -14.38
CA ILE A 240 -4.81 6.90 -15.14
C ILE A 240 -5.23 5.50 -14.68
N THR A 241 -5.44 5.28 -13.38
CA THR A 241 -5.97 4.00 -12.88
C THR A 241 -7.33 3.69 -13.49
N LYS A 242 -8.25 4.67 -13.50
CA LYS A 242 -9.57 4.50 -14.14
C LYS A 242 -9.47 4.30 -15.66
N TYR A 243 -8.56 4.98 -16.32
CA TYR A 243 -8.31 4.76 -17.75
C TYR A 243 -7.79 3.34 -18.02
N MET A 244 -6.88 2.83 -17.21
CA MET A 244 -6.36 1.47 -17.35
C MET A 244 -7.46 0.41 -17.13
N GLU A 245 -8.35 0.60 -16.14
CA GLU A 245 -9.51 -0.25 -15.91
C GLU A 245 -10.44 -0.25 -17.14
N LYS A 246 -10.76 0.95 -17.66
CA LYS A 246 -11.63 1.08 -18.84
C LYS A 246 -10.99 0.52 -20.11
N TYR A 247 -9.68 0.73 -20.29
CA TYR A 247 -8.93 0.19 -21.41
C TYR A 247 -8.96 -1.35 -21.42
N LEU A 248 -8.82 -1.97 -20.26
CA LEU A 248 -8.96 -3.43 -20.15
C LEU A 248 -10.37 -3.89 -20.52
N ALA A 249 -11.41 -3.18 -20.09
CA ALA A 249 -12.79 -3.50 -20.48
C ALA A 249 -13.01 -3.35 -21.99
N GLU A 250 -12.48 -2.30 -22.64
CA GLU A 250 -12.53 -2.15 -24.10
C GLU A 250 -11.74 -3.25 -24.83
N LEU A 251 -10.61 -3.70 -24.27
CA LEU A 251 -9.83 -4.80 -24.84
C LEU A 251 -10.56 -6.15 -24.73
N GLU A 252 -11.31 -6.37 -23.67
CA GLU A 252 -12.09 -7.61 -23.50
C GLU A 252 -13.04 -7.84 -24.69
N GLU A 253 -13.62 -6.77 -25.24
CA GLU A 253 -14.51 -6.82 -26.40
C GLU A 253 -13.77 -6.77 -27.74
N SER A 254 -12.65 -6.02 -27.81
CA SER A 254 -11.99 -5.70 -29.09
C SER A 254 -10.75 -6.53 -29.39
N ASN A 255 -10.03 -7.03 -28.37
CA ASN A 255 -8.78 -7.78 -28.51
C ASN A 255 -8.52 -8.71 -27.32
N GLU A 256 -9.11 -9.91 -27.37
CA GLU A 256 -9.05 -10.90 -26.31
C GLU A 256 -7.61 -11.34 -25.96
N GLU A 257 -6.69 -11.36 -26.93
CA GLU A 257 -5.29 -11.75 -26.70
C GLU A 257 -4.57 -10.73 -25.80
N LEU A 258 -4.67 -9.43 -26.14
CA LEU A 258 -4.10 -8.35 -25.34
C LEU A 258 -4.80 -8.25 -23.97
N TYR A 259 -6.10 -8.44 -23.92
CA TYR A 259 -6.83 -8.47 -22.65
C TYR A 259 -6.30 -9.56 -21.72
N LYS A 260 -6.21 -10.81 -22.18
CA LYS A 260 -5.66 -11.94 -21.39
C LYS A 260 -4.24 -11.68 -20.91
N LYS A 261 -3.45 -10.97 -21.70
CA LYS A 261 -2.08 -10.60 -21.36
C LYS A 261 -2.05 -9.49 -20.29
N TYR A 262 -2.76 -8.39 -20.50
CA TYR A 262 -2.67 -7.21 -19.65
C TYR A 262 -3.45 -7.33 -18.34
N ARG A 263 -4.57 -8.09 -18.31
CA ARG A 263 -5.32 -8.34 -17.08
C ARG A 263 -4.51 -9.07 -15.98
N ARG A 264 -3.38 -9.66 -16.32
CA ARG A 264 -2.49 -10.33 -15.36
C ARG A 264 -1.63 -9.36 -14.57
N PHE A 265 -1.48 -8.14 -15.05
CA PHE A 265 -0.66 -7.15 -14.37
C PHE A 265 -1.38 -6.58 -13.15
N MET A 266 -0.82 -6.88 -11.99
CA MET A 266 -1.37 -6.46 -10.69
C MET A 266 -0.60 -5.25 -10.17
N PRO A 267 -1.30 -4.21 -9.66
CA PRO A 267 -0.67 -3.10 -8.97
C PRO A 267 0.10 -3.59 -7.72
N ASN A 268 1.15 -2.87 -7.38
CA ASN A 268 2.06 -3.17 -6.26
C ASN A 268 2.83 -4.51 -6.37
N TYR A 269 2.77 -5.16 -7.51
CA TYR A 269 3.57 -6.34 -7.84
C TYR A 269 4.25 -6.19 -9.20
N HIS A 270 3.49 -6.07 -10.28
CA HIS A 270 4.05 -5.86 -11.61
C HIS A 270 4.42 -4.40 -11.87
N TYR A 271 3.67 -3.46 -11.30
CA TYR A 271 3.90 -2.03 -11.41
C TYR A 271 3.38 -1.29 -10.17
N THR A 272 3.93 -0.10 -9.91
CA THR A 272 3.38 0.82 -8.92
C THR A 272 3.45 2.27 -9.40
N PHE A 273 2.55 3.11 -8.88
CA PHE A 273 2.57 4.54 -9.15
C PHE A 273 3.43 5.28 -8.13
N VAL A 274 4.18 6.27 -8.62
CA VAL A 274 4.97 7.20 -7.81
C VAL A 274 4.52 8.63 -8.13
N GLU A 275 4.10 9.38 -7.12
CA GLU A 275 3.67 10.78 -7.25
C GLU A 275 4.87 11.69 -6.95
N TYR A 276 5.38 12.43 -7.96
CA TYR A 276 6.64 13.19 -7.78
C TYR A 276 6.43 14.65 -7.38
N ALA A 277 5.19 15.13 -7.21
CA ALA A 277 4.83 16.52 -6.88
C ALA A 277 5.63 17.56 -7.70
N GLY A 278 5.08 18.05 -8.77
CA GLY A 278 5.72 18.78 -9.90
C GLY A 278 6.86 19.77 -9.61
N SER A 279 6.89 20.38 -8.40
CA SER A 279 8.01 21.24 -7.96
C SER A 279 9.28 20.46 -7.61
N ASN A 280 9.17 19.19 -7.28
CA ASN A 280 10.27 18.36 -6.78
C ASN A 280 11.05 17.65 -7.89
N LEU A 281 10.57 17.66 -9.12
CA LEU A 281 11.25 17.03 -10.26
C LEU A 281 12.69 17.55 -10.46
N VAL A 282 12.94 18.79 -10.05
CA VAL A 282 14.27 19.42 -10.11
C VAL A 282 15.24 18.83 -9.07
N HIS A 283 14.73 18.26 -8.00
CA HIS A 283 15.52 17.66 -6.92
C HIS A 283 15.79 16.17 -7.14
N TRP A 284 15.17 15.57 -8.15
CA TRP A 284 15.43 14.20 -8.57
C TRP A 284 16.55 14.20 -9.63
N CYS A 285 17.79 14.23 -9.18
CA CYS A 285 18.92 13.94 -10.06
C CYS A 285 19.06 12.43 -10.19
N PHE A 286 18.88 11.93 -11.39
CA PHE A 286 19.06 10.52 -11.75
C PHE A 286 20.52 10.20 -12.11
N SER A 287 21.46 11.14 -11.88
CA SER A 287 22.88 10.96 -12.19
C SER A 287 23.62 10.15 -11.13
N ASP A 288 24.59 9.35 -11.57
CA ASP A 288 25.42 8.50 -10.71
C ASP A 288 26.14 9.25 -9.58
N THR A 289 26.49 10.52 -9.79
CA THR A 289 27.15 11.38 -8.79
C THR A 289 26.26 11.79 -7.63
N TYR A 290 24.94 11.78 -7.80
CA TYR A 290 24.00 12.09 -6.73
C TYR A 290 23.50 10.82 -6.01
N ALA A 291 23.59 9.68 -6.71
CA ALA A 291 23.29 8.37 -6.13
C ALA A 291 24.24 8.07 -4.96
N ASP A 292 25.53 8.42 -5.08
CA ASP A 292 26.53 8.25 -4.02
C ASP A 292 26.21 9.10 -2.77
N GLN A 293 25.63 10.29 -2.94
CA GLN A 293 25.17 11.13 -1.82
C GLN A 293 23.82 10.69 -1.23
N LEU A 294 23.00 9.96 -2.01
CA LEU A 294 21.73 9.38 -1.58
C LEU A 294 21.92 7.98 -1.00
N GLU A 295 23.01 7.28 -1.30
CA GLU A 295 23.37 6.02 -0.63
C GLU A 295 23.49 6.19 0.88
N ASP A 296 23.96 7.35 1.34
CA ASP A 296 23.94 7.71 2.77
C ASP A 296 22.51 7.90 3.33
N LYS A 297 21.50 8.08 2.47
CA LYS A 297 20.07 8.20 2.83
C LYS A 297 19.26 6.93 2.55
N GLY A 298 19.88 5.87 2.03
CA GLY A 298 19.28 4.54 1.91
C GLY A 298 18.37 4.29 0.72
N LEU A 299 18.28 5.23 -0.23
CA LEU A 299 17.52 5.08 -1.47
C LEU A 299 18.45 5.26 -2.67
N SER A 300 18.82 4.17 -3.34
CA SER A 300 19.47 4.26 -4.64
C SER A 300 18.44 4.69 -5.69
N ALA A 301 18.46 5.96 -6.10
CA ALA A 301 17.66 6.44 -7.22
C ALA A 301 17.90 5.62 -8.50
N LYS A 302 19.07 4.97 -8.62
CA LYS A 302 19.45 4.10 -9.72
C LYS A 302 18.62 2.80 -9.79
N ALA A 303 18.33 2.18 -8.63
CA ALA A 303 17.48 0.99 -8.58
C ALA A 303 16.02 1.31 -8.96
N VAL A 304 15.55 2.51 -8.59
CA VAL A 304 14.20 3.00 -8.92
C VAL A 304 14.11 3.51 -10.36
N ALA A 305 15.20 4.06 -10.91
CA ALA A 305 15.23 4.68 -12.24
C ALA A 305 15.38 3.69 -13.40
N SER A 306 15.88 2.47 -13.17
CA SER A 306 16.16 1.51 -14.25
C SER A 306 14.90 1.06 -14.99
N GLU A 307 13.78 0.95 -14.29
CA GLU A 307 12.50 0.42 -14.81
C GLU A 307 11.34 1.41 -14.56
N MET A 308 11.61 2.71 -14.80
CA MET A 308 10.60 3.76 -14.63
C MET A 308 9.99 4.23 -15.95
N LEU A 309 8.74 4.64 -15.91
CA LEU A 309 8.09 5.46 -16.92
C LEU A 309 7.61 6.77 -16.27
N LEU A 310 8.25 7.88 -16.61
CA LEU A 310 7.81 9.21 -16.16
C LEU A 310 6.74 9.75 -17.10
N ILE A 311 5.61 10.18 -16.56
CA ILE A 311 4.55 10.87 -17.30
C ILE A 311 4.51 12.31 -16.79
N ALA A 312 4.77 13.26 -17.68
CA ALA A 312 4.79 14.67 -17.37
C ALA A 312 3.69 15.42 -18.15
N ASP A 313 3.09 16.41 -17.50
CA ASP A 313 2.14 17.31 -18.13
C ASP A 313 2.78 18.10 -19.27
N GLY A 314 1.98 18.50 -20.27
CA GLY A 314 2.48 19.20 -21.45
C GLY A 314 3.03 20.61 -21.14
N ASP A 315 2.66 21.21 -20.02
CA ASP A 315 3.15 22.52 -19.59
C ASP A 315 4.64 22.54 -19.21
N ILE A 316 5.24 21.36 -18.98
CA ILE A 316 6.69 21.22 -18.76
C ILE A 316 7.49 21.72 -19.98
N GLN A 317 6.90 21.69 -21.19
CA GLN A 317 7.54 22.18 -22.42
C GLN A 317 7.85 23.68 -22.36
N GLY A 318 7.10 24.46 -21.57
CA GLY A 318 7.40 25.86 -21.29
C GLY A 318 8.60 26.11 -20.38
N LYS A 319 9.16 25.03 -19.79
CA LYS A 319 10.31 25.05 -18.87
C LYS A 319 11.47 24.29 -19.53
N ALA A 320 12.09 24.89 -20.54
CA ALA A 320 13.10 24.26 -21.39
C ALA A 320 14.19 23.53 -20.62
N ASP A 321 14.68 24.13 -19.53
CA ASP A 321 15.71 23.53 -18.67
C ASP A 321 15.29 22.16 -18.09
N ARG A 322 14.00 21.98 -17.75
CA ARG A 322 13.47 20.71 -17.20
C ARG A 322 13.38 19.62 -18.26
N VAL A 323 12.94 19.99 -19.45
CA VAL A 323 12.86 19.05 -20.59
C VAL A 323 14.25 18.58 -21.01
N GLU A 324 15.24 19.46 -21.00
CA GLU A 324 16.62 19.10 -21.30
C GLU A 324 17.22 18.15 -20.24
N VAL A 325 16.93 18.39 -18.96
CA VAL A 325 17.32 17.48 -17.88
C VAL A 325 16.69 16.11 -18.08
N LEU A 326 15.39 16.02 -18.33
CA LEU A 326 14.73 14.74 -18.57
C LEU A 326 15.32 13.99 -19.77
N LYS A 327 15.58 14.67 -20.89
CA LYS A 327 16.18 14.06 -22.09
C LYS A 327 17.61 13.60 -21.88
N ARG A 328 18.35 14.25 -21.00
CA ARG A 328 19.74 13.89 -20.67
C ARG A 328 19.80 12.69 -19.74
N GLU A 329 18.93 12.66 -18.73
CA GLU A 329 18.99 11.68 -17.64
C GLU A 329 18.19 10.41 -17.94
N LEU A 330 17.13 10.49 -18.77
CA LEU A 330 16.24 9.37 -19.05
C LEU A 330 16.34 8.93 -20.51
N LYS A 331 16.29 7.62 -20.74
CA LYS A 331 16.13 7.06 -22.09
C LYS A 331 14.77 7.48 -22.66
N LYS A 332 14.68 7.64 -23.98
CA LYS A 332 13.45 8.06 -24.68
C LYS A 332 12.23 7.17 -24.33
N ASP A 333 12.46 5.91 -24.02
CA ASP A 333 11.41 4.97 -23.64
C ASP A 333 10.94 5.10 -22.19
N ASN A 334 11.65 5.84 -21.36
CA ASN A 334 11.39 5.96 -19.93
C ASN A 334 10.67 7.25 -19.54
N TYR A 335 10.28 8.08 -20.51
CA TYR A 335 9.45 9.24 -20.24
C TYR A 335 8.39 9.45 -21.34
N LEU A 336 7.30 10.09 -20.96
CA LEU A 336 6.21 10.53 -21.83
C LEU A 336 5.80 11.93 -21.40
N ILE A 337 5.81 12.88 -22.32
CA ILE A 337 5.26 14.23 -22.11
C ILE A 337 3.91 14.27 -22.81
N LEU A 338 2.86 14.65 -22.08
CA LEU A 338 1.51 14.74 -22.62
C LEU A 338 1.47 15.83 -23.74
N GLU A 339 0.69 15.58 -24.77
CA GLU A 339 0.48 16.54 -25.85
C GLU A 339 -0.57 17.62 -25.51
N CYS A 340 -1.28 17.47 -24.41
CA CYS A 340 -2.18 18.44 -23.81
C CYS A 340 -1.55 19.08 -22.57
N LYS A 341 -2.17 20.16 -22.04
CA LYS A 341 -1.60 20.90 -20.92
C LYS A 341 -1.43 20.06 -19.65
N GLU A 342 -2.46 19.34 -19.28
CA GLU A 342 -2.52 18.53 -18.03
C GLU A 342 -3.37 17.29 -18.26
N THR A 343 -3.25 16.30 -17.36
CA THR A 343 -3.99 15.03 -17.46
C THR A 343 -5.49 15.24 -17.56
N GLU A 344 -6.05 16.25 -16.89
CA GLU A 344 -7.47 16.59 -16.96
C GLU A 344 -7.97 16.92 -18.36
N ASN A 345 -7.10 17.40 -19.25
CA ASN A 345 -7.47 17.66 -20.64
C ASN A 345 -7.73 16.38 -21.45
N THR A 346 -7.36 15.21 -20.93
CA THR A 346 -7.62 13.91 -21.57
C THR A 346 -8.96 13.29 -21.19
N LEU A 347 -9.71 13.92 -20.26
CA LEU A 347 -11.02 13.43 -19.81
C LEU A 347 -12.09 13.52 -20.93
N PRO A 348 -13.06 12.60 -20.96
CA PRO A 348 -14.22 12.69 -21.85
C PRO A 348 -15.01 13.97 -21.61
N LYS A 349 -15.33 14.68 -22.69
CA LYS A 349 -16.05 15.96 -22.67
C LYS A 349 -17.37 15.85 -21.89
N GLU A 350 -18.11 14.79 -22.08
CA GLU A 350 -19.40 14.55 -21.45
C GLU A 350 -19.30 14.46 -19.92
N ALA A 351 -18.26 13.80 -19.41
CA ALA A 351 -18.00 13.72 -17.98
C ALA A 351 -17.63 15.07 -17.39
N ILE A 352 -16.75 15.82 -18.07
CA ILE A 352 -16.37 17.19 -17.65
C ILE A 352 -17.59 18.08 -17.54
N ILE A 353 -18.46 18.08 -18.55
CA ILE A 353 -19.67 18.92 -18.60
C ILE A 353 -20.62 18.54 -17.46
N ARG A 354 -20.95 17.26 -17.29
CA ARG A 354 -21.86 16.81 -16.22
C ARG A 354 -21.36 17.19 -14.83
N VAL A 355 -20.08 16.96 -14.56
CA VAL A 355 -19.49 17.29 -13.27
C VAL A 355 -19.41 18.81 -13.07
N ALA A 356 -19.06 19.57 -14.10
CA ALA A 356 -19.05 21.03 -14.03
C ALA A 356 -20.46 21.58 -13.71
N GLN A 357 -21.51 21.10 -14.40
CA GLN A 357 -22.91 21.49 -14.14
C GLN A 357 -23.32 21.15 -12.68
N LYS A 358 -23.03 19.94 -12.22
CA LYS A 358 -23.29 19.48 -10.85
C LYS A 358 -22.57 20.35 -9.80
N LYS A 359 -21.30 20.68 -10.04
CA LYS A 359 -20.52 21.55 -9.13
C LYS A 359 -21.02 22.99 -9.17
N PHE A 360 -21.31 23.52 -10.36
CA PHE A 360 -21.84 24.88 -10.52
C PHE A 360 -23.16 25.07 -9.76
N SER A 361 -24.04 24.07 -9.77
CA SER A 361 -25.31 24.12 -9.03
C SER A 361 -25.13 24.35 -7.54
N LYS A 362 -24.02 23.82 -6.96
CA LYS A 362 -23.66 23.95 -5.53
C LYS A 362 -22.86 25.22 -5.19
N MET A 363 -22.40 25.99 -6.19
CA MET A 363 -21.62 27.22 -5.94
C MET A 363 -22.49 28.32 -5.33
N GLN A 364 -21.83 29.23 -4.60
CA GLN A 364 -22.46 30.43 -4.05
C GLN A 364 -22.97 31.36 -5.16
N THR A 365 -24.07 32.06 -4.94
CA THR A 365 -24.68 32.99 -5.88
C THR A 365 -23.68 34.04 -6.40
N ARG A 366 -22.79 34.57 -5.52
CA ARG A 366 -21.74 35.52 -5.90
C ARG A 366 -20.79 34.96 -6.95
N THR A 367 -20.42 33.67 -6.85
CA THR A 367 -19.53 33.01 -7.81
C THR A 367 -20.25 32.80 -9.16
N LYS A 368 -21.53 32.41 -9.14
CA LYS A 368 -22.34 32.18 -10.33
C LYS A 368 -22.61 33.44 -11.16
N GLN A 369 -22.62 34.60 -10.50
CA GLN A 369 -22.94 35.87 -11.16
C GLN A 369 -21.97 36.15 -12.32
N GLY A 370 -22.51 36.38 -13.52
CA GLY A 370 -21.73 36.61 -14.73
C GLY A 370 -21.36 35.37 -15.53
N PHE A 371 -21.86 34.20 -15.12
CA PHE A 371 -21.70 32.95 -15.83
C PHE A 371 -23.04 32.30 -16.13
N THR A 372 -23.13 31.60 -17.25
CA THR A 372 -24.33 30.87 -17.70
C THR A 372 -23.92 29.44 -18.04
N ILE A 373 -24.23 28.50 -17.13
CA ILE A 373 -23.74 27.11 -17.20
C ILE A 373 -24.32 26.35 -18.41
N GLU A 374 -25.51 26.68 -18.84
CA GLU A 374 -26.21 26.06 -19.98
C GLU A 374 -25.45 26.25 -21.31
N LYS A 375 -24.51 27.17 -21.37
CA LYS A 375 -23.64 27.34 -22.54
C LYS A 375 -22.72 26.13 -22.76
N LEU A 376 -22.49 25.30 -21.74
CA LEU A 376 -21.75 24.04 -21.92
C LEU A 376 -22.47 23.06 -22.86
N ASP A 377 -23.80 23.12 -22.93
CA ASP A 377 -24.58 22.24 -23.79
C ASP A 377 -24.37 22.54 -25.29
N SER A 378 -23.82 23.73 -25.61
CA SER A 378 -23.49 24.13 -26.99
C SER A 378 -22.13 23.59 -27.47
N ILE A 379 -21.35 22.93 -26.62
CA ILE A 379 -20.05 22.34 -26.99
C ILE A 379 -20.30 21.08 -27.82
N THR A 380 -20.08 21.16 -29.12
CA THR A 380 -20.27 20.02 -30.05
C THR A 380 -18.95 19.27 -30.31
N ALA A 381 -17.81 19.98 -30.32
CA ALA A 381 -16.51 19.37 -30.59
C ALA A 381 -16.13 18.38 -29.45
N SER A 382 -15.81 17.14 -29.82
CA SER A 382 -15.43 16.08 -28.87
C SER A 382 -14.10 16.37 -28.18
N ASP A 383 -13.23 17.12 -28.83
CA ASP A 383 -11.88 17.49 -28.42
C ASP A 383 -11.78 18.90 -27.80
N TYR A 384 -12.90 19.53 -27.48
CA TYR A 384 -12.94 20.92 -26.96
C TYR A 384 -12.00 21.11 -25.74
N PHE A 385 -11.96 20.14 -24.85
CA PHE A 385 -11.11 20.19 -23.65
C PHE A 385 -9.68 19.70 -23.90
N ASP A 386 -9.41 19.09 -25.05
CA ASP A 386 -8.07 18.68 -25.44
C ASP A 386 -7.26 19.90 -25.92
N HIS A 387 -6.64 20.61 -24.96
CA HIS A 387 -5.95 21.85 -25.24
C HIS A 387 -4.51 21.82 -24.73
N LYS A 388 -3.58 22.34 -25.55
CA LYS A 388 -2.16 22.32 -25.26
C LYS A 388 -1.74 23.37 -24.21
N ASP A 389 -2.38 24.55 -24.25
CA ASP A 389 -1.94 25.71 -23.47
C ASP A 389 -2.86 26.03 -22.29
N TYR A 390 -4.11 25.55 -22.29
CA TYR A 390 -5.11 25.89 -21.29
C TYR A 390 -5.64 24.67 -20.57
N GLY A 391 -5.72 24.76 -19.23
CA GLY A 391 -6.37 23.77 -18.39
C GLY A 391 -7.89 23.85 -18.50
N ILE A 392 -8.55 22.74 -18.10
CA ILE A 392 -10.02 22.62 -18.23
C ILE A 392 -10.78 23.70 -17.44
N GLY A 393 -10.21 24.22 -16.34
CA GLY A 393 -10.82 25.28 -15.55
C GLY A 393 -11.03 26.57 -16.36
N LYS A 394 -10.00 26.96 -17.13
CA LYS A 394 -10.09 28.12 -18.03
C LYS A 394 -11.06 27.87 -19.18
N LEU A 395 -11.00 26.71 -19.81
CA LEU A 395 -11.88 26.36 -20.93
C LEU A 395 -13.36 26.37 -20.52
N LEU A 396 -13.66 25.88 -19.31
CA LEU A 396 -14.99 25.95 -18.72
C LEU A 396 -15.42 27.40 -18.49
N ASP A 397 -14.56 28.21 -17.85
CA ASP A 397 -14.86 29.61 -17.55
C ASP A 397 -15.09 30.42 -18.82
N ASP A 398 -14.24 30.27 -19.86
CA ASP A 398 -14.39 30.97 -21.12
C ASP A 398 -15.68 30.63 -21.83
N GLN A 399 -16.09 29.37 -21.82
CA GLN A 399 -17.33 28.93 -22.44
C GLN A 399 -18.58 29.48 -21.75
N ILE A 400 -18.62 29.47 -20.40
CA ILE A 400 -19.81 29.89 -19.66
C ILE A 400 -19.88 31.40 -19.39
N ARG A 401 -18.80 32.14 -19.63
CA ARG A 401 -18.69 33.57 -19.36
C ARG A 401 -19.66 34.39 -20.17
N ASN A 402 -20.28 35.39 -19.53
CA ASN A 402 -21.13 36.34 -20.19
C ASN A 402 -20.28 37.55 -20.70
N THR A 403 -20.66 38.10 -21.83
CA THR A 403 -19.92 39.16 -22.56
C THR A 403 -19.51 40.38 -21.72
N ARG A 404 -20.27 40.69 -20.67
CA ARG A 404 -20.01 41.82 -19.76
C ARG A 404 -19.19 41.44 -18.50
N THR A 405 -18.82 40.18 -18.37
CA THR A 405 -18.12 39.68 -17.18
C THR A 405 -16.63 39.86 -17.35
N SER A 406 -15.95 40.44 -16.35
CA SER A 406 -14.49 40.58 -16.35
C SER A 406 -13.80 39.22 -16.56
N THR A 407 -12.75 39.24 -17.36
CA THR A 407 -11.87 38.06 -17.59
C THR A 407 -11.14 37.60 -16.34
N ASP A 408 -10.97 38.49 -15.36
CA ASP A 408 -10.36 38.17 -14.06
C ASP A 408 -11.28 37.33 -13.12
N LYS A 409 -12.59 37.35 -13.40
CA LYS A 409 -13.54 36.58 -12.63
C LYS A 409 -13.53 35.12 -13.08
N THR A 410 -13.34 34.19 -12.15
CA THR A 410 -13.27 32.75 -12.42
C THR A 410 -14.28 31.97 -11.58
N ALA A 411 -14.98 31.02 -12.18
CA ALA A 411 -15.82 30.04 -11.50
C ALA A 411 -15.06 28.73 -11.26
N PHE A 412 -14.45 28.20 -12.30
CA PHE A 412 -13.75 26.91 -12.30
C PHE A 412 -12.23 27.04 -12.29
N ALA A 413 -11.67 28.06 -12.92
CA ALA A 413 -10.22 28.21 -13.05
C ALA A 413 -9.56 28.64 -11.73
N ASP A 414 -8.43 28.04 -11.39
CA ASP A 414 -7.56 28.45 -10.30
C ASP A 414 -6.62 29.55 -10.77
N GLY A 415 -6.86 30.78 -10.25
CA GLY A 415 -6.04 31.94 -10.56
C GLY A 415 -6.25 32.51 -11.96
N LYS A 416 -5.31 33.39 -12.34
CA LYS A 416 -5.27 34.09 -13.66
C LYS A 416 -4.39 33.31 -14.63
N GLY A 417 -4.70 33.41 -15.91
CA GLY A 417 -3.84 32.88 -16.97
C GLY A 417 -4.29 31.53 -17.53
N VAL A 418 -3.45 30.50 -17.44
CA VAL A 418 -3.67 29.18 -18.08
C VAL A 418 -4.69 28.28 -17.38
N GLY A 419 -5.10 28.64 -16.17
CA GLY A 419 -6.24 28.16 -15.38
C GLY A 419 -6.47 26.65 -15.31
N THR A 420 -5.76 25.97 -14.42
CA THR A 420 -6.12 24.63 -13.99
C THR A 420 -7.47 24.65 -13.24
N ILE A 421 -8.07 23.51 -13.03
CA ILE A 421 -9.36 23.43 -12.31
C ILE A 421 -9.18 23.72 -10.81
N LYS A 422 -10.04 24.55 -10.22
CA LYS A 422 -10.10 24.75 -8.76
C LYS A 422 -10.48 23.47 -8.04
N TYR A 423 -9.88 23.25 -6.87
CA TYR A 423 -10.15 22.06 -6.05
C TYR A 423 -9.98 20.77 -6.87
N LYS A 424 -8.80 20.65 -7.49
CA LYS A 424 -8.43 19.59 -8.45
C LYS A 424 -8.81 18.19 -7.94
N LEU A 425 -8.47 17.87 -6.69
CA LEU A 425 -8.78 16.56 -6.09
C LEU A 425 -10.29 16.31 -5.91
N ASP A 426 -11.02 17.33 -5.49
CA ASP A 426 -12.47 17.22 -5.32
C ASP A 426 -13.19 17.09 -6.70
N PHE A 427 -12.67 17.78 -7.72
CA PHE A 427 -13.17 17.59 -9.09
C PHE A 427 -12.87 16.19 -9.61
N CYS A 428 -11.67 15.69 -9.38
CA CYS A 428 -11.25 14.33 -9.73
C CYS A 428 -12.17 13.27 -9.10
N ARG A 429 -12.44 13.37 -7.81
CA ARG A 429 -13.35 12.44 -7.11
C ARG A 429 -14.77 12.44 -7.69
N GLU A 430 -15.30 13.61 -8.07
CA GLU A 430 -16.62 13.70 -8.70
C GLU A 430 -16.61 13.12 -10.12
N ILE A 431 -15.52 13.25 -10.89
CA ILE A 431 -15.36 12.59 -12.20
C ILE A 431 -15.31 11.06 -12.03
N ILE A 432 -14.54 10.55 -11.09
CA ILE A 432 -14.45 9.10 -10.84
C ILE A 432 -15.83 8.55 -10.44
N LYS A 433 -16.54 9.27 -9.59
CA LYS A 433 -17.92 8.91 -9.23
C LYS A 433 -18.86 8.93 -10.44
N ASP A 434 -18.75 9.91 -11.34
CA ASP A 434 -19.54 9.96 -12.57
C ASP A 434 -19.23 8.76 -13.49
N PHE A 435 -17.97 8.32 -13.55
CA PHE A 435 -17.57 7.12 -14.28
C PHE A 435 -18.17 5.83 -13.69
N ASP A 436 -18.20 5.73 -12.36
CA ASP A 436 -18.80 4.57 -11.68
C ASP A 436 -20.32 4.55 -11.83
N GLU A 437 -20.98 5.73 -11.80
CA GLU A 437 -22.43 5.86 -12.00
C GLU A 437 -22.87 5.67 -13.46
N LYS A 438 -21.98 5.89 -14.42
CA LYS A 438 -22.21 5.80 -15.88
C LYS A 438 -21.09 5.05 -16.56
N PRO A 439 -21.07 3.72 -16.51
CA PRO A 439 -19.96 2.89 -16.99
C PRO A 439 -19.80 2.86 -18.52
N ASP A 440 -20.72 3.42 -19.28
CA ASP A 440 -20.74 3.51 -20.74
C ASP A 440 -19.87 4.66 -21.32
N TRP A 441 -19.10 5.35 -20.48
CA TRP A 441 -18.13 6.34 -20.97
C TRP A 441 -17.01 5.70 -21.78
N GLU A 442 -16.45 6.43 -22.73
CA GLU A 442 -15.38 5.97 -23.61
C GLU A 442 -14.07 6.72 -23.35
N LEU A 443 -12.95 6.04 -23.56
CA LEU A 443 -11.63 6.66 -23.51
C LEU A 443 -11.46 7.63 -24.68
N THR A 444 -10.95 8.83 -24.39
CA THR A 444 -10.48 9.72 -25.44
C THR A 444 -9.26 9.10 -26.16
N PRO A 445 -8.98 9.48 -27.43
CA PRO A 445 -7.81 8.96 -28.16
C PRO A 445 -6.50 9.13 -27.40
N LYS A 446 -6.31 10.26 -26.69
CA LYS A 446 -5.11 10.53 -25.89
C LYS A 446 -5.05 9.67 -24.62
N ALA A 447 -6.16 9.49 -23.93
CA ALA A 447 -6.24 8.58 -22.77
C ALA A 447 -5.95 7.13 -23.19
N LYS A 448 -6.44 6.71 -24.36
CA LYS A 448 -6.18 5.38 -24.91
C LYS A 448 -4.70 5.19 -25.26
N ALA A 449 -4.10 6.14 -25.95
CA ALA A 449 -2.66 6.11 -26.28
C ALA A 449 -1.78 6.11 -25.03
N LEU A 450 -2.19 6.82 -23.98
CA LEU A 450 -1.53 6.80 -22.67
C LEU A 450 -1.57 5.41 -22.05
N CYS A 451 -2.75 4.75 -22.03
CA CYS A 451 -2.90 3.38 -21.53
C CYS A 451 -2.03 2.38 -22.31
N GLU A 452 -2.04 2.47 -23.65
CA GLU A 452 -1.20 1.62 -24.49
C GLU A 452 0.29 1.76 -24.15
N ARG A 453 0.74 2.99 -23.93
CA ARG A 453 2.14 3.27 -23.56
C ARG A 453 2.50 2.68 -22.20
N ILE A 454 1.60 2.83 -21.22
CA ILE A 454 1.76 2.30 -19.86
C ILE A 454 1.81 0.76 -19.91
N PHE A 455 0.84 0.11 -20.53
CA PHE A 455 0.80 -1.35 -20.59
C PHE A 455 2.00 -1.95 -21.33
N LYS A 456 2.46 -1.32 -22.42
CA LYS A 456 3.70 -1.72 -23.12
C LYS A 456 4.93 -1.60 -22.24
N HIS A 457 5.00 -0.57 -21.39
CA HIS A 457 6.10 -0.42 -20.44
C HIS A 457 6.05 -1.50 -19.38
N ILE A 458 4.87 -1.73 -18.76
CA ILE A 458 4.68 -2.80 -17.77
C ILE A 458 5.05 -4.16 -18.37
N GLU A 459 4.59 -4.45 -19.59
CA GLU A 459 4.92 -5.67 -20.31
C GLU A 459 6.43 -5.86 -20.46
N LYS A 460 7.13 -4.82 -20.95
CA LYS A 460 8.59 -4.84 -21.14
C LYS A 460 9.36 -5.15 -19.87
N CYS A 461 8.87 -4.66 -18.72
CA CYS A 461 9.53 -4.86 -17.43
C CYS A 461 9.17 -6.21 -16.76
N ASN A 462 8.16 -6.89 -17.27
CA ASN A 462 7.66 -8.17 -16.73
C ASN A 462 7.84 -9.35 -17.73
N SER A 463 8.61 -9.15 -18.80
CA SER A 463 8.90 -10.16 -19.84
C SER A 463 10.05 -11.06 -19.45
#